data_61c119b01044cb4bfb59c491733a2913
#
_entry.id   61c119b01044cb4bfb59c491733a2913
#
_cell.length_a   1.000
_cell.length_b   1.000
_cell.length_c   1.000
_cell.angle_alpha   90.00
_cell.angle_beta   90.00
_cell.angle_gamma   90.00
#
_symmetry.space_group_name_H-M   'P 1'
#
loop_
_entity.id
_entity.type
_entity.pdbx_description
1 polymer ?
#
loop_
_entity_poly.entity_id
_entity_poly.type
_entity_poly.pdbx_seq_one_letter_code
_entity_poly.pdbx_strand_id
1 'polypeptide(L)'
;MSLKEDVLKLKKEKNAIILAHYYVDGAVQDVADFVGDSYALAKKAKNTDADIIVFAGVKFMGESAKMLNPDKKVLMPDLNADCPMAHMASKAVIKKMKEEYEDLAVVCYINSTAELKTMADICVTSSNALKIVRSLPNKNIFFIPDGNLGAYVKKQVPEKNIILNDGYCITHKRVTLKDVEKAREEHPNVPIIVHPECVNEVVEATDFAGSTSELIQYTVDNPSKEFVIGTELGVLHEMQLKSPNKTFYPLTDKLICMNMKKVSLEKVYDCLLNETNEVFVDEEVKAMAEKSLDRMLELAK
;
A
#
# COMPACT_ATOMS: atom_id res chain seq x y z
N MET A 1 -12.21 4.00 31.54
CA MET A 1 -11.90 3.10 30.40
C MET A 1 -10.71 3.67 29.65
N SER A 2 -9.92 2.85 29.00
CA SER A 2 -8.84 3.32 28.13
C SER A 2 -9.42 3.77 26.79
N LEU A 3 -8.73 4.66 26.08
CA LEU A 3 -9.16 5.11 24.75
C LEU A 3 -9.38 3.91 23.79
N LYS A 4 -8.55 2.85 23.92
CA LYS A 4 -8.72 1.59 23.18
C LYS A 4 -10.09 0.94 23.46
N GLU A 5 -10.50 0.87 24.71
CA GLU A 5 -11.81 0.31 25.10
C GLU A 5 -12.97 1.14 24.58
N ASP A 6 -12.83 2.47 24.60
CA ASP A 6 -13.84 3.39 24.09
C ASP A 6 -14.01 3.25 22.56
N VAL A 7 -12.91 3.12 21.78
CA VAL A 7 -12.96 2.84 20.34
C VAL A 7 -13.63 1.50 20.05
N LEU A 8 -13.27 0.44 20.80
CA LEU A 8 -13.85 -0.90 20.61
C LEU A 8 -15.35 -0.94 20.93
N LYS A 9 -15.81 -0.13 21.89
CA LYS A 9 -17.21 0.04 22.23
C LYS A 9 -17.98 0.77 21.14
N LEU A 10 -17.50 1.96 20.72
CA LEU A 10 -18.11 2.76 19.66
C LEU A 10 -18.21 1.99 18.34
N LYS A 11 -17.18 1.25 17.98
CA LYS A 11 -17.17 0.41 16.78
C LYS A 11 -18.37 -0.55 16.74
N LYS A 12 -18.68 -1.21 17.87
CA LYS A 12 -19.82 -2.11 17.99
C LYS A 12 -21.16 -1.37 17.95
N GLU A 13 -21.26 -0.25 18.69
CA GLU A 13 -22.49 0.54 18.77
C GLU A 13 -22.89 1.11 17.41
N LYS A 14 -21.91 1.44 16.55
CA LYS A 14 -22.15 2.07 15.25
C LYS A 14 -22.13 1.07 14.08
N ASN A 15 -22.08 -0.23 14.31
CA ASN A 15 -21.91 -1.25 13.27
C ASN A 15 -20.76 -0.89 12.32
N ALA A 16 -19.60 -0.52 12.87
CA ALA A 16 -18.45 -0.07 12.14
C ALA A 16 -17.33 -1.12 12.11
N ILE A 17 -16.57 -1.15 11.01
CA ILE A 17 -15.32 -1.89 10.87
C ILE A 17 -14.14 -0.92 10.78
N ILE A 18 -13.04 -1.21 11.46
CA ILE A 18 -11.79 -0.47 11.34
C ILE A 18 -10.80 -1.28 10.51
N LEU A 19 -10.40 -0.75 9.37
CA LEU A 19 -9.40 -1.31 8.47
C LEU A 19 -8.11 -0.50 8.59
N ALA A 20 -7.01 -1.11 9.01
CA ALA A 20 -5.75 -0.41 9.25
C ALA A 20 -4.63 -0.93 8.35
N HIS A 21 -3.86 -0.01 7.77
CA HIS A 21 -2.66 -0.37 7.04
C HIS A 21 -1.52 -0.70 8.02
N TYR A 22 -0.64 -1.66 7.67
CA TYR A 22 0.53 -2.04 8.46
C TYR A 22 1.45 -0.86 8.86
N TYR A 23 1.38 0.28 8.15
CA TYR A 23 2.26 1.43 8.37
C TYR A 23 1.72 2.46 9.37
N VAL A 24 0.49 2.32 9.87
CA VAL A 24 0.00 3.15 10.98
C VAL A 24 0.59 2.67 12.30
N ASP A 25 0.47 3.48 13.34
CA ASP A 25 1.02 3.13 14.64
C ASP A 25 0.35 1.89 15.25
N GLY A 26 1.11 1.11 16.03
CA GLY A 26 0.65 -0.13 16.65
C GLY A 26 -0.64 0.04 17.46
N ALA A 27 -0.81 1.18 18.16
CA ALA A 27 -2.04 1.46 18.90
C ALA A 27 -3.29 1.54 18.01
N VAL A 28 -3.15 1.96 16.74
CA VAL A 28 -4.24 1.96 15.76
C VAL A 28 -4.44 0.55 15.20
N GLN A 29 -3.35 -0.19 14.94
CA GLN A 29 -3.44 -1.59 14.51
C GLN A 29 -4.17 -2.45 15.55
N ASP A 30 -3.94 -2.21 16.83
CA ASP A 30 -4.53 -2.95 17.96
C ASP A 30 -6.07 -2.83 18.08
N VAL A 31 -6.68 -1.79 17.53
CA VAL A 31 -8.16 -1.60 17.55
C VAL A 31 -8.82 -1.98 16.23
N ALA A 32 -8.02 -2.28 15.20
CA ALA A 32 -8.50 -2.65 13.89
C ALA A 32 -9.14 -4.05 13.89
N ASP A 33 -10.17 -4.24 13.07
CA ASP A 33 -10.76 -5.55 12.79
C ASP A 33 -9.92 -6.33 11.78
N PHE A 34 -9.17 -5.60 10.96
CA PHE A 34 -8.27 -6.17 9.99
C PHE A 34 -7.09 -5.23 9.73
N VAL A 35 -5.90 -5.77 9.84
CA VAL A 35 -4.64 -5.09 9.49
C VAL A 35 -4.09 -5.74 8.22
N GLY A 36 -3.70 -4.93 7.24
CA GLY A 36 -3.27 -5.47 5.95
C GLY A 36 -2.52 -4.48 5.07
N ASP A 37 -2.05 -4.98 3.92
CA ASP A 37 -1.59 -4.13 2.81
C ASP A 37 -2.79 -3.57 2.01
N SER A 38 -2.51 -2.72 1.03
CA SER A 38 -3.55 -2.06 0.23
C SER A 38 -4.49 -3.03 -0.49
N TYR A 39 -3.97 -4.19 -0.96
CA TYR A 39 -4.80 -5.20 -1.64
C TYR A 39 -5.72 -5.93 -0.66
N ALA A 40 -5.17 -6.42 0.43
CA ALA A 40 -5.93 -7.14 1.45
C ALA A 40 -7.03 -6.26 2.05
N LEU A 41 -6.72 -4.97 2.30
CA LEU A 41 -7.68 -3.99 2.80
C LEU A 41 -8.79 -3.67 1.79
N ALA A 42 -8.47 -3.49 0.51
CA ALA A 42 -9.47 -3.27 -0.55
C ALA A 42 -10.43 -4.47 -0.66
N LYS A 43 -9.88 -5.69 -0.65
CA LYS A 43 -10.66 -6.93 -0.66
C LYS A 43 -11.55 -7.06 0.59
N LYS A 44 -11.02 -6.72 1.76
CA LYS A 44 -11.79 -6.76 3.02
C LYS A 44 -12.89 -5.71 3.03
N ALA A 45 -12.62 -4.49 2.56
CA ALA A 45 -13.60 -3.43 2.43
C ALA A 45 -14.79 -3.85 1.55
N LYS A 46 -14.53 -4.48 0.38
CA LYS A 46 -15.58 -4.94 -0.54
C LYS A 46 -16.48 -6.03 0.06
N ASN A 47 -15.98 -6.82 1.01
CA ASN A 47 -16.66 -7.98 1.55
C ASN A 47 -17.11 -7.79 3.01
N THR A 48 -17.40 -6.58 3.47
CA THR A 48 -17.89 -6.31 4.82
C THR A 48 -19.37 -6.00 4.84
N ASP A 49 -20.07 -6.45 5.90
CA ASP A 49 -21.48 -6.13 6.15
C ASP A 49 -21.67 -4.90 7.04
N ALA A 50 -20.58 -4.29 7.54
CA ALA A 50 -20.62 -3.08 8.35
C ALA A 50 -21.20 -1.90 7.57
N ASP A 51 -21.93 -1.00 8.25
CA ASP A 51 -22.48 0.20 7.65
C ASP A 51 -21.42 1.31 7.49
N ILE A 52 -20.45 1.34 8.43
CA ILE A 52 -19.36 2.30 8.47
C ILE A 52 -18.02 1.59 8.32
N ILE A 53 -17.19 2.09 7.43
CA ILE A 53 -15.80 1.67 7.27
C ILE A 53 -14.91 2.82 7.75
N VAL A 54 -14.20 2.66 8.85
CA VAL A 54 -13.12 3.56 9.25
C VAL A 54 -11.83 3.08 8.61
N PHE A 55 -11.30 3.83 7.66
CA PHE A 55 -10.08 3.47 6.95
C PHE A 55 -8.87 4.19 7.55
N ALA A 56 -8.11 3.49 8.39
CA ALA A 56 -6.88 3.98 9.00
C ALA A 56 -5.69 3.79 8.03
N GLY A 57 -5.51 4.79 7.18
CA GLY A 57 -4.50 4.82 6.12
C GLY A 57 -4.45 6.17 5.43
N VAL A 58 -3.97 6.23 4.19
CA VAL A 58 -3.87 7.45 3.40
C VAL A 58 -5.01 7.59 2.39
N LYS A 59 -5.22 8.80 1.88
CA LYS A 59 -6.39 9.26 1.11
C LYS A 59 -6.81 8.32 -0.02
N PHE A 60 -5.88 7.90 -0.88
CA PHE A 60 -6.21 7.00 -2.01
C PHE A 60 -6.80 5.66 -1.59
N MET A 61 -6.51 5.21 -0.35
CA MET A 61 -7.08 3.97 0.22
C MET A 61 -8.54 4.17 0.61
N GLY A 62 -8.84 5.29 1.28
CA GLY A 62 -10.22 5.68 1.59
C GLY A 62 -11.05 5.89 0.32
N GLU A 63 -10.49 6.56 -0.70
CA GLU A 63 -11.12 6.73 -2.01
C GLU A 63 -11.41 5.36 -2.66
N SER A 64 -10.44 4.44 -2.64
CA SER A 64 -10.62 3.09 -3.17
C SER A 64 -11.69 2.30 -2.43
N ALA A 65 -11.73 2.41 -1.09
CA ALA A 65 -12.77 1.80 -0.28
C ALA A 65 -14.15 2.38 -0.59
N LYS A 66 -14.28 3.70 -0.78
CA LYS A 66 -15.54 4.37 -1.15
C LYS A 66 -16.02 3.97 -2.55
N MET A 67 -15.11 3.88 -3.53
CA MET A 67 -15.43 3.40 -4.88
C MET A 67 -15.97 1.97 -4.88
N LEU A 68 -15.37 1.09 -4.09
CA LEU A 68 -15.79 -0.32 -3.96
C LEU A 68 -17.03 -0.52 -3.08
N ASN A 69 -17.47 0.50 -2.33
CA ASN A 69 -18.60 0.48 -1.40
C ASN A 69 -19.39 1.79 -1.48
N PRO A 70 -20.05 2.07 -2.60
CA PRO A 70 -20.71 3.37 -2.83
C PRO A 70 -21.79 3.69 -1.80
N ASP A 71 -22.48 2.68 -1.29
CA ASP A 71 -23.61 2.83 -0.35
C ASP A 71 -23.17 2.91 1.10
N LYS A 72 -21.90 2.65 1.41
CA LYS A 72 -21.38 2.67 2.78
C LYS A 72 -20.74 4.01 3.13
N LYS A 73 -20.81 4.36 4.40
CA LYS A 73 -20.07 5.52 4.92
C LYS A 73 -18.61 5.10 5.13
N VAL A 74 -17.69 5.73 4.38
CA VAL A 74 -16.24 5.53 4.52
C VAL A 74 -15.67 6.77 5.21
N LEU A 75 -15.08 6.58 6.38
CA LEU A 75 -14.48 7.63 7.20
C LEU A 75 -12.96 7.46 7.22
N MET A 76 -12.26 8.59 7.23
CA MET A 76 -10.81 8.59 7.44
C MET A 76 -10.46 9.39 8.70
N PRO A 77 -9.60 8.86 9.59
CA PRO A 77 -9.21 9.60 10.81
C PRO A 77 -8.54 10.94 10.52
N ASP A 78 -7.85 11.08 9.39
CA ASP A 78 -7.27 12.34 8.92
C ASP A 78 -7.31 12.43 7.38
N LEU A 79 -8.08 13.39 6.85
CA LEU A 79 -8.17 13.64 5.40
C LEU A 79 -6.89 14.26 4.80
N ASN A 80 -5.99 14.80 5.63
CA ASN A 80 -4.68 15.31 5.19
C ASN A 80 -3.61 14.22 5.15
N ALA A 81 -3.95 12.99 5.51
CA ALA A 81 -3.08 11.83 5.34
C ALA A 81 -3.05 11.44 3.85
N ASP A 82 -2.28 12.15 3.04
CA ASP A 82 -2.21 11.95 1.59
C ASP A 82 -0.84 11.39 1.17
N CYS A 83 -0.83 10.60 0.10
CA CYS A 83 0.41 10.02 -0.44
C CYS A 83 0.96 10.89 -1.57
N PRO A 84 2.13 11.53 -1.43
CA PRO A 84 2.70 12.35 -2.49
C PRO A 84 2.89 11.60 -3.82
N MET A 85 3.25 10.31 -3.75
CA MET A 85 3.39 9.47 -4.95
C MET A 85 2.10 9.38 -5.77
N ALA A 86 0.94 9.43 -5.12
CA ALA A 86 -0.36 9.36 -5.81
C ALA A 86 -0.56 10.48 -6.84
N HIS A 87 0.20 11.57 -6.73
CA HIS A 87 0.16 12.74 -7.62
C HIS A 87 1.33 12.80 -8.62
N MET A 88 2.20 11.78 -8.66
CA MET A 88 3.41 11.79 -9.51
C MET A 88 3.19 11.25 -10.92
N ALA A 89 1.96 10.99 -11.34
CA ALA A 89 1.62 10.74 -12.74
C ALA A 89 0.65 11.80 -13.26
N SER A 90 0.57 12.02 -14.55
CA SER A 90 -0.34 13.00 -15.13
C SER A 90 -1.21 12.42 -16.25
N LYS A 91 -2.46 12.89 -16.34
CA LYS A 91 -3.39 12.51 -17.40
C LYS A 91 -2.81 12.83 -18.79
N ALA A 92 -2.04 13.91 -18.93
CA ALA A 92 -1.42 14.31 -20.20
C ALA A 92 -0.36 13.29 -20.65
N VAL A 93 0.49 12.83 -19.75
CA VAL A 93 1.50 11.79 -20.03
C VAL A 93 0.83 10.47 -20.40
N ILE A 94 -0.23 10.07 -19.68
CA ILE A 94 -0.97 8.84 -20.00
C ILE A 94 -1.57 8.92 -21.42
N LYS A 95 -2.20 10.05 -21.80
CA LYS A 95 -2.74 10.24 -23.14
C LYS A 95 -1.65 10.14 -24.21
N LYS A 96 -0.51 10.83 -24.00
CA LYS A 96 0.63 10.77 -24.92
C LYS A 96 1.12 9.33 -25.10
N MET A 97 1.25 8.56 -24.02
CA MET A 97 1.68 7.15 -24.12
C MET A 97 0.67 6.30 -24.88
N LYS A 98 -0.64 6.51 -24.69
CA LYS A 98 -1.68 5.81 -25.46
C LYS A 98 -1.67 6.16 -26.95
N GLU A 99 -1.21 7.35 -27.34
CA GLU A 99 -1.04 7.75 -28.73
C GLU A 99 0.24 7.17 -29.35
N GLU A 100 1.30 7.02 -28.56
CA GLU A 100 2.62 6.54 -29.01
C GLU A 100 2.69 5.02 -29.18
N TYR A 101 1.93 4.27 -28.39
CA TYR A 101 1.96 2.79 -28.39
C TYR A 101 0.58 2.20 -28.66
N GLU A 102 0.40 1.51 -29.80
CA GLU A 102 -0.90 0.95 -30.20
C GLU A 102 -1.45 -0.11 -29.24
N ASP A 103 -0.60 -1.01 -28.73
CA ASP A 103 -1.00 -2.09 -27.80
C ASP A 103 -0.55 -1.75 -26.38
N LEU A 104 -1.00 -0.62 -25.84
CA LEU A 104 -0.64 -0.17 -24.50
C LEU A 104 -1.70 -0.53 -23.45
N ALA A 105 -1.27 -1.19 -22.39
CA ALA A 105 -2.04 -1.23 -21.14
C ALA A 105 -1.44 -0.27 -20.10
N VAL A 106 -2.27 0.59 -19.52
CA VAL A 106 -1.90 1.45 -18.39
C VAL A 106 -2.14 0.67 -17.09
N VAL A 107 -1.07 0.24 -16.48
CA VAL A 107 -1.06 -0.47 -15.19
C VAL A 107 -0.83 0.54 -14.08
N CYS A 108 -1.85 0.76 -13.27
CA CYS A 108 -1.85 1.78 -12.23
C CYS A 108 -1.63 1.15 -10.86
N TYR A 109 -0.48 1.43 -10.24
CA TYR A 109 -0.32 1.10 -8.83
C TYR A 109 -1.40 1.83 -8.00
N ILE A 110 -2.07 1.12 -7.11
CA ILE A 110 -3.22 1.61 -6.34
C ILE A 110 -2.94 2.91 -5.57
N ASN A 111 -1.65 3.19 -5.31
CA ASN A 111 -1.15 4.42 -4.70
C ASN A 111 -1.26 5.61 -5.68
N SER A 112 -2.45 5.83 -6.18
CA SER A 112 -2.82 6.86 -7.17
C SER A 112 -4.15 7.47 -6.81
N THR A 113 -4.39 8.71 -7.25
CA THR A 113 -5.69 9.37 -7.05
C THR A 113 -6.81 8.65 -7.79
N ALA A 114 -8.06 8.82 -7.32
CA ALA A 114 -9.23 8.30 -8.02
C ALA A 114 -9.26 8.74 -9.50
N GLU A 115 -8.89 10.00 -9.77
CA GLU A 115 -8.81 10.52 -11.14
C GLU A 115 -7.80 9.81 -12.04
N LEU A 116 -6.62 9.43 -11.54
CA LEU A 116 -5.65 8.67 -12.33
C LEU A 116 -6.15 7.26 -12.62
N LYS A 117 -6.87 6.65 -11.67
CA LYS A 117 -7.48 5.34 -11.85
C LYS A 117 -8.52 5.31 -12.98
N THR A 118 -9.17 6.45 -13.31
CA THR A 118 -10.09 6.53 -14.48
C THR A 118 -9.37 6.32 -15.83
N MET A 119 -8.07 6.58 -15.89
CA MET A 119 -7.25 6.44 -17.09
C MET A 119 -6.56 5.07 -17.20
N ALA A 120 -6.62 4.27 -16.13
CA ALA A 120 -5.97 2.97 -16.04
C ALA A 120 -6.82 1.85 -16.62
N ASP A 121 -6.16 0.90 -17.27
CA ASP A 121 -6.78 -0.33 -17.73
C ASP A 121 -6.94 -1.35 -16.60
N ILE A 122 -6.05 -1.26 -15.60
CA ILE A 122 -6.09 -2.10 -14.40
C ILE A 122 -5.29 -1.45 -13.26
N CYS A 123 -5.77 -1.61 -12.04
CA CYS A 123 -4.98 -1.33 -10.83
C CYS A 123 -4.15 -2.55 -10.42
N VAL A 124 -3.05 -2.29 -9.72
CA VAL A 124 -2.20 -3.32 -9.09
C VAL A 124 -1.75 -2.85 -7.72
N THR A 125 -1.27 -3.79 -6.92
CA THR A 125 -0.52 -3.52 -5.68
C THR A 125 0.85 -4.19 -5.77
N SER A 126 1.76 -3.88 -4.84
CA SER A 126 3.06 -4.57 -4.79
C SER A 126 2.92 -6.09 -4.68
N SER A 127 1.87 -6.60 -4.02
CA SER A 127 1.63 -8.03 -3.83
C SER A 127 1.08 -8.76 -5.07
N ASN A 128 0.52 -8.07 -6.05
CA ASN A 128 -0.12 -8.71 -7.21
C ASN A 128 0.38 -8.22 -8.57
N ALA A 129 1.23 -7.18 -8.60
CA ALA A 129 1.70 -6.55 -9.84
C ALA A 129 2.35 -7.56 -10.80
N LEU A 130 3.23 -8.43 -10.32
CA LEU A 130 3.90 -9.44 -11.14
C LEU A 130 2.89 -10.41 -11.79
N LYS A 131 1.96 -10.94 -10.99
CA LYS A 131 0.93 -11.87 -11.47
C LYS A 131 0.06 -11.21 -12.54
N ILE A 132 -0.43 -10.00 -12.26
CA ILE A 132 -1.33 -9.27 -13.16
C ILE A 132 -0.60 -8.88 -14.45
N VAL A 133 0.57 -8.27 -14.37
CA VAL A 133 1.33 -7.84 -15.56
C VAL A 133 1.64 -9.01 -16.48
N ARG A 134 2.02 -10.17 -15.93
CA ARG A 134 2.23 -11.39 -16.73
C ARG A 134 0.96 -11.86 -17.43
N SER A 135 -0.20 -11.72 -16.82
CA SER A 135 -1.48 -12.20 -17.37
C SER A 135 -2.07 -11.30 -18.45
N LEU A 136 -1.63 -10.03 -18.56
CA LEU A 136 -2.16 -9.11 -19.55
C LEU A 136 -1.75 -9.55 -20.97
N PRO A 137 -2.63 -9.47 -21.99
CA PRO A 137 -2.30 -9.80 -23.36
C PRO A 137 -1.35 -8.77 -23.99
N ASN A 138 -1.43 -7.51 -23.54
CA ASN A 138 -0.66 -6.40 -24.08
C ASN A 138 0.86 -6.61 -23.95
N LYS A 139 1.59 -6.28 -25.02
CA LYS A 139 3.05 -6.28 -25.00
C LYS A 139 3.63 -5.03 -24.35
N ASN A 140 3.00 -3.87 -24.58
CA ASN A 140 3.41 -2.59 -24.04
C ASN A 140 2.64 -2.29 -22.75
N ILE A 141 3.37 -1.98 -21.68
CA ILE A 141 2.80 -1.68 -20.37
C ILE A 141 3.34 -0.32 -19.92
N PHE A 142 2.46 0.65 -19.67
CA PHE A 142 2.85 1.87 -18.98
C PHE A 142 2.55 1.74 -17.50
N PHE A 143 3.59 1.62 -16.69
CA PHE A 143 3.48 1.42 -15.24
C PHE A 143 3.54 2.77 -14.51
N ILE A 144 2.49 3.11 -13.81
CA ILE A 144 2.33 4.36 -13.05
C ILE A 144 1.90 4.09 -11.61
N PRO A 145 2.11 5.01 -10.64
CA PRO A 145 3.02 6.15 -10.71
C PRO A 145 4.46 5.79 -10.33
N ASP A 146 4.71 4.67 -9.63
CA ASP A 146 6.00 4.29 -9.03
C ASP A 146 6.93 3.63 -10.05
N GLY A 147 8.00 4.35 -10.44
CA GLY A 147 9.03 3.85 -11.35
C GLY A 147 9.92 2.77 -10.72
N ASN A 148 10.12 2.77 -9.38
CA ASN A 148 10.94 1.76 -8.71
C ASN A 148 10.22 0.41 -8.68
N LEU A 149 8.96 0.37 -8.24
CA LEU A 149 8.14 -0.84 -8.32
C LEU A 149 7.99 -1.30 -9.78
N GLY A 150 7.79 -0.36 -10.71
CA GLY A 150 7.75 -0.66 -12.15
C GLY A 150 9.05 -1.28 -12.65
N ALA A 151 10.21 -0.79 -12.21
CA ALA A 151 11.52 -1.36 -12.56
C ALA A 151 11.72 -2.78 -11.99
N TYR A 152 11.28 -3.00 -10.76
CA TYR A 152 11.26 -4.34 -10.16
C TYR A 152 10.41 -5.31 -10.99
N VAL A 153 9.19 -4.89 -11.38
CA VAL A 153 8.30 -5.70 -12.24
C VAL A 153 8.95 -5.94 -13.61
N LYS A 154 9.53 -4.91 -14.23
CA LYS A 154 10.21 -4.99 -15.53
C LYS A 154 11.32 -6.04 -15.56
N LYS A 155 12.12 -6.11 -14.49
CA LYS A 155 13.19 -7.09 -14.35
C LYS A 155 12.65 -8.53 -14.28
N GLN A 156 11.48 -8.71 -13.65
CA GLN A 156 10.85 -10.01 -13.45
C GLN A 156 9.99 -10.47 -14.64
N VAL A 157 9.66 -9.55 -15.57
CA VAL A 157 8.79 -9.81 -16.72
C VAL A 157 9.46 -9.29 -18.01
N PRO A 158 10.64 -9.85 -18.39
CA PRO A 158 11.44 -9.34 -19.50
C PRO A 158 10.78 -9.50 -20.87
N GLU A 159 9.75 -10.33 -20.98
CA GLU A 159 8.98 -10.53 -22.22
C GLU A 159 8.04 -9.36 -22.55
N LYS A 160 7.80 -8.45 -21.62
CA LYS A 160 6.98 -7.25 -21.81
C LYS A 160 7.85 -6.00 -21.98
N ASN A 161 7.39 -5.07 -22.80
CA ASN A 161 7.96 -3.73 -22.87
C ASN A 161 7.33 -2.85 -21.79
N ILE A 162 7.95 -2.77 -20.62
CA ILE A 162 7.44 -1.97 -19.51
C ILE A 162 8.08 -0.58 -19.56
N ILE A 163 7.24 0.44 -19.79
CA ILE A 163 7.57 1.86 -19.81
C ILE A 163 7.31 2.40 -18.39
N LEU A 164 8.31 3.05 -17.81
CA LEU A 164 8.25 3.52 -16.43
C LEU A 164 7.85 4.99 -16.35
N ASN A 165 6.99 5.33 -15.42
CA ASN A 165 6.77 6.71 -15.00
C ASN A 165 7.88 7.14 -14.02
N ASP A 166 8.17 8.44 -13.96
CA ASP A 166 9.20 9.02 -13.08
C ASP A 166 8.63 9.43 -11.71
N GLY A 167 7.89 8.52 -11.08
CA GLY A 167 7.37 8.70 -9.73
C GLY A 167 8.00 7.71 -8.75
N TYR A 168 7.86 7.97 -7.45
CA TYR A 168 8.49 7.16 -6.42
C TYR A 168 7.88 7.36 -5.04
N CYS A 169 8.05 6.38 -4.16
CA CYS A 169 7.73 6.53 -2.75
C CYS A 169 8.82 7.37 -2.04
N ILE A 170 8.42 8.52 -1.48
CA ILE A 170 9.36 9.42 -0.79
C ILE A 170 10.01 8.78 0.46
N THR A 171 9.38 7.76 1.05
CA THR A 171 9.90 7.03 2.21
C THR A 171 10.95 6.01 1.79
N HIS A 172 10.62 5.14 0.84
CA HIS A 172 11.52 4.06 0.40
C HIS A 172 12.70 4.57 -0.44
N LYS A 173 12.54 5.66 -1.20
CA LYS A 173 13.64 6.29 -1.95
C LYS A 173 14.77 6.85 -1.07
N ARG A 174 14.52 7.02 0.23
CA ARG A 174 15.56 7.48 1.18
C ARG A 174 16.58 6.41 1.54
N VAL A 175 16.27 5.15 1.29
CA VAL A 175 17.18 4.03 1.50
C VAL A 175 18.27 4.04 0.43
N THR A 176 19.50 3.89 0.84
CA THR A 176 20.69 3.92 -0.03
C THR A 176 21.52 2.65 0.11
N LEU A 177 22.41 2.37 -0.84
CA LEU A 177 23.38 1.28 -0.72
C LEU A 177 24.23 1.39 0.56
N LYS A 178 24.59 2.61 0.97
CA LYS A 178 25.32 2.81 2.22
C LYS A 178 24.56 2.35 3.45
N ASP A 179 23.23 2.49 3.46
CA ASP A 179 22.40 1.96 4.56
C ASP A 179 22.45 0.41 4.56
N VAL A 180 22.49 -0.23 3.38
CA VAL A 180 22.63 -1.70 3.24
C VAL A 180 24.03 -2.18 3.68
N GLU A 181 25.09 -1.50 3.21
CA GLU A 181 26.48 -1.80 3.57
C GLU A 181 26.67 -1.70 5.09
N LYS A 182 26.19 -0.62 5.69
CA LYS A 182 26.23 -0.42 7.15
C LYS A 182 25.50 -1.54 7.89
N ALA A 183 24.29 -1.90 7.43
CA ALA A 183 23.52 -2.98 8.03
C ALA A 183 24.25 -4.34 7.94
N ARG A 184 24.94 -4.63 6.82
CA ARG A 184 25.79 -5.84 6.67
C ARG A 184 26.96 -5.88 7.66
N GLU A 185 27.55 -4.71 7.96
CA GLU A 185 28.63 -4.59 8.95
C GLU A 185 28.11 -4.76 10.38
N GLU A 186 27.00 -4.12 10.72
CA GLU A 186 26.39 -4.16 12.05
C GLU A 186 25.71 -5.50 12.38
N HIS A 187 25.16 -6.16 11.36
CA HIS A 187 24.39 -7.42 11.48
C HIS A 187 24.90 -8.45 10.47
N PRO A 188 26.12 -8.98 10.63
CA PRO A 188 26.69 -9.94 9.68
C PRO A 188 25.86 -11.22 9.61
N ASN A 189 25.58 -11.68 8.38
CA ASN A 189 24.74 -12.86 8.06
C ASN A 189 23.27 -12.77 8.44
N VAL A 190 22.77 -11.61 8.90
CA VAL A 190 21.34 -11.38 9.12
C VAL A 190 20.68 -11.03 7.77
N PRO A 191 19.58 -11.70 7.39
CA PRO A 191 18.87 -11.37 6.14
C PRO A 191 18.36 -9.92 6.15
N ILE A 192 18.66 -9.19 5.06
CA ILE A 192 18.13 -7.85 4.80
C ILE A 192 16.99 -7.98 3.80
N ILE A 193 15.80 -7.57 4.18
CA ILE A 193 14.61 -7.68 3.35
C ILE A 193 13.95 -6.31 3.12
N VAL A 194 13.60 -5.99 1.87
CA VAL A 194 13.15 -4.64 1.49
C VAL A 194 11.87 -4.64 0.68
N HIS A 195 11.17 -3.52 0.70
CA HIS A 195 10.04 -3.29 -0.20
C HIS A 195 10.54 -2.87 -1.60
N PRO A 196 9.93 -3.35 -2.71
CA PRO A 196 10.36 -3.03 -4.08
C PRO A 196 10.12 -1.57 -4.52
N GLU A 197 9.55 -0.71 -3.66
CA GLU A 197 9.56 0.74 -3.83
C GLU A 197 10.94 1.37 -3.51
N CYS A 198 11.86 0.62 -2.91
CA CYS A 198 13.28 1.04 -2.80
C CYS A 198 13.91 1.15 -4.18
N VAL A 199 14.94 1.98 -4.31
CA VAL A 199 15.68 2.11 -5.57
C VAL A 199 16.30 0.75 -5.97
N ASN A 200 16.39 0.51 -7.27
CA ASN A 200 16.76 -0.81 -7.81
C ASN A 200 18.10 -1.32 -7.27
N GLU A 201 19.09 -0.46 -7.11
CA GLU A 201 20.41 -0.81 -6.55
C GLU A 201 20.32 -1.34 -5.10
N VAL A 202 19.39 -0.83 -4.30
CA VAL A 202 19.12 -1.33 -2.94
C VAL A 202 18.43 -2.69 -3.02
N VAL A 203 17.41 -2.82 -3.87
CA VAL A 203 16.70 -4.10 -4.07
C VAL A 203 17.66 -5.22 -4.49
N GLU A 204 18.62 -4.92 -5.38
CA GLU A 204 19.61 -5.90 -5.86
C GLU A 204 20.67 -6.29 -4.82
N ALA A 205 20.95 -5.41 -3.85
CA ALA A 205 21.94 -5.64 -2.80
C ALA A 205 21.38 -6.38 -1.56
N THR A 206 20.08 -6.70 -1.55
CA THR A 206 19.41 -7.32 -0.40
C THR A 206 18.99 -8.77 -0.66
N ASP A 207 18.66 -9.51 0.40
CA ASP A 207 18.43 -10.97 0.31
C ASP A 207 17.02 -11.30 -0.20
N PHE A 208 16.06 -10.40 0.04
CA PHE A 208 14.69 -10.58 -0.41
C PHE A 208 14.01 -9.22 -0.64
N ALA A 209 13.24 -9.13 -1.71
CA ALA A 209 12.36 -8.00 -1.98
C ALA A 209 10.94 -8.48 -2.25
N GLY A 210 9.97 -7.88 -1.58
CA GLY A 210 8.56 -8.25 -1.71
C GLY A 210 7.63 -7.20 -1.12
N SER A 211 6.33 -7.36 -1.36
CA SER A 211 5.28 -6.55 -0.74
C SER A 211 5.34 -6.64 0.78
N THR A 212 4.67 -5.73 1.47
CA THR A 212 4.64 -5.74 2.94
C THR A 212 4.16 -7.08 3.50
N SER A 213 3.11 -7.67 2.91
CA SER A 213 2.61 -8.99 3.31
C SER A 213 3.62 -10.11 3.05
N GLU A 214 4.35 -10.07 1.91
CA GLU A 214 5.40 -11.03 1.59
C GLU A 214 6.61 -10.89 2.52
N LEU A 215 6.99 -9.66 2.90
CA LEU A 215 8.05 -9.43 3.89
C LEU A 215 7.68 -10.03 5.25
N ILE A 216 6.44 -9.81 5.72
CA ILE A 216 5.94 -10.41 6.95
C ILE A 216 5.99 -11.94 6.85
N GLN A 217 5.44 -12.51 5.76
CA GLN A 217 5.42 -13.95 5.56
C GLN A 217 6.83 -14.55 5.49
N TYR A 218 7.75 -13.87 4.81
CA TYR A 218 9.16 -14.27 4.74
C TYR A 218 9.78 -14.38 6.14
N THR A 219 9.47 -13.42 7.05
CA THR A 219 9.98 -13.50 8.43
C THR A 219 9.37 -14.64 9.23
N VAL A 220 8.14 -15.07 8.92
CA VAL A 220 7.49 -16.22 9.56
C VAL A 220 8.14 -17.53 9.11
N ASP A 221 8.31 -17.70 7.81
CA ASP A 221 8.74 -18.96 7.18
C ASP A 221 10.25 -19.20 7.25
N ASN A 222 11.05 -18.13 7.23
CA ASN A 222 12.51 -18.22 7.26
C ASN A 222 13.01 -18.62 8.66
N PRO A 223 13.95 -19.56 8.81
CA PRO A 223 14.45 -20.04 10.11
C PRO A 223 15.29 -19.01 10.88
N SER A 224 15.75 -17.94 10.26
CA SER A 224 16.52 -16.88 10.93
C SER A 224 15.77 -16.33 12.14
N LYS A 225 16.52 -15.99 13.18
CA LYS A 225 15.97 -15.36 14.39
C LYS A 225 16.02 -13.83 14.35
N GLU A 226 16.74 -13.29 13.38
CA GLU A 226 17.00 -11.87 13.23
C GLU A 226 16.80 -11.45 11.77
N PHE A 227 16.29 -10.24 11.54
CA PHE A 227 16.08 -9.67 10.22
C PHE A 227 16.33 -8.17 10.24
N VAL A 228 16.92 -7.65 9.17
CA VAL A 228 16.99 -6.21 8.91
C VAL A 228 15.86 -5.86 7.93
N ILE A 229 15.03 -4.90 8.33
CA ILE A 229 13.77 -4.57 7.66
C ILE A 229 13.89 -3.24 6.93
N GLY A 230 13.79 -3.28 5.59
CA GLY A 230 13.86 -2.13 4.68
C GLY A 230 12.50 -1.72 4.12
N THR A 231 11.52 -1.53 5.00
CA THR A 231 10.23 -0.91 4.68
C THR A 231 9.76 -0.03 5.82
N GLU A 232 8.61 0.62 5.69
CA GLU A 232 8.06 1.54 6.71
C GLU A 232 7.90 0.84 8.07
N LEU A 233 8.41 1.50 9.12
CA LEU A 233 8.63 0.86 10.43
C LEU A 233 7.37 0.45 11.20
N GLY A 234 6.18 0.94 10.83
CA GLY A 234 4.91 0.50 11.42
C GLY A 234 4.66 -1.00 11.26
N VAL A 235 5.25 -1.62 10.22
CA VAL A 235 5.15 -3.07 9.98
C VAL A 235 5.76 -3.90 11.10
N LEU A 236 6.73 -3.34 11.84
CA LEU A 236 7.41 -4.07 12.92
C LEU A 236 6.46 -4.52 14.01
N HIS A 237 5.37 -3.76 14.25
CA HIS A 237 4.31 -4.17 15.19
C HIS A 237 3.70 -5.53 14.79
N GLU A 238 3.26 -5.67 13.56
CA GLU A 238 2.68 -6.92 13.05
C GLU A 238 3.71 -8.05 12.96
N MET A 239 4.96 -7.74 12.53
CA MET A 239 6.04 -8.73 12.50
C MET A 239 6.33 -9.29 13.89
N GLN A 240 6.35 -8.42 14.91
CA GLN A 240 6.57 -8.85 16.30
C GLN A 240 5.42 -9.70 16.84
N LEU A 241 4.16 -9.37 16.48
CA LEU A 241 2.98 -10.17 16.85
C LEU A 241 3.02 -11.56 16.22
N LYS A 242 3.38 -11.66 14.95
CA LYS A 242 3.44 -12.95 14.21
C LYS A 242 4.68 -13.78 14.53
N SER A 243 5.76 -13.14 14.91
CA SER A 243 7.04 -13.79 15.20
C SER A 243 7.65 -13.27 16.52
N PRO A 244 7.00 -13.54 17.69
CA PRO A 244 7.38 -12.94 18.97
C PRO A 244 8.79 -13.31 19.45
N ASN A 245 9.36 -14.39 18.93
CA ASN A 245 10.70 -14.90 19.29
C ASN A 245 11.79 -14.44 18.31
N LYS A 246 11.49 -13.49 17.42
CA LYS A 246 12.44 -12.95 16.44
C LYS A 246 12.74 -11.49 16.73
N THR A 247 13.92 -11.04 16.31
CA THR A 247 14.37 -9.66 16.46
C THR A 247 14.36 -8.98 15.09
N PHE A 248 13.85 -7.75 15.03
CA PHE A 248 13.74 -6.97 13.82
C PHE A 248 14.50 -5.67 13.98
N TYR A 249 15.48 -5.44 13.12
CA TYR A 249 16.28 -4.23 13.07
C TYR A 249 15.80 -3.35 11.90
N PRO A 250 15.57 -2.05 12.09
CA PRO A 250 15.32 -1.18 10.96
C PRO A 250 16.59 -1.03 10.09
N LEU A 251 16.44 -1.13 8.78
CA LEU A 251 17.57 -0.88 7.85
C LEU A 251 18.07 0.57 7.98
N THR A 252 17.16 1.49 8.26
CA THR A 252 17.46 2.89 8.58
C THR A 252 16.28 3.51 9.32
N ASP A 253 16.55 4.52 10.17
CA ASP A 253 15.56 5.32 10.89
C ASP A 253 14.71 6.24 9.98
N LYS A 254 15.12 6.40 8.71
CA LYS A 254 14.43 7.24 7.71
C LYS A 254 13.14 6.61 7.17
N LEU A 255 12.89 5.33 7.43
CA LEU A 255 11.74 4.56 6.93
C LEU A 255 10.46 4.86 7.72
N ILE A 256 10.11 6.13 7.86
CA ILE A 256 8.90 6.62 8.52
C ILE A 256 8.06 7.39 7.50
N CYS A 257 6.85 6.91 7.25
CA CYS A 257 5.87 7.61 6.43
C CYS A 257 5.08 8.62 7.26
N MET A 258 5.46 9.88 7.20
CA MET A 258 4.82 10.95 7.97
C MET A 258 3.31 11.09 7.70
N ASN A 259 2.83 10.67 6.54
CA ASN A 259 1.41 10.71 6.23
C ASN A 259 0.64 9.57 6.90
N MET A 260 1.20 8.36 6.97
CA MET A 260 0.62 7.27 7.76
C MET A 260 0.62 7.60 9.27
N LYS A 261 1.63 8.32 9.77
CA LYS A 261 1.73 8.75 11.17
C LYS A 261 0.79 9.90 11.55
N LYS A 262 0.08 10.50 10.59
CA LYS A 262 -1.05 11.42 10.89
C LYS A 262 -2.25 10.69 11.49
N VAL A 263 -2.37 9.39 11.25
CA VAL A 263 -3.46 8.55 11.75
C VAL A 263 -3.11 8.09 13.16
N SER A 264 -3.70 8.73 14.19
CA SER A 264 -3.54 8.35 15.59
C SER A 264 -4.80 7.70 16.15
N LEU A 265 -4.67 7.03 17.31
CA LEU A 265 -5.80 6.39 17.99
C LEU A 265 -6.87 7.41 18.41
N GLU A 266 -6.45 8.62 18.85
CA GLU A 266 -7.35 9.72 19.19
C GLU A 266 -8.18 10.13 17.99
N LYS A 267 -7.56 10.27 16.81
CA LYS A 267 -8.27 10.63 15.57
C LYS A 267 -9.21 9.52 15.09
N VAL A 268 -8.85 8.25 15.31
CA VAL A 268 -9.77 7.12 15.06
C VAL A 268 -11.00 7.23 15.96
N TYR A 269 -10.80 7.51 17.25
CA TYR A 269 -11.88 7.71 18.22
C TYR A 269 -12.78 8.89 17.82
N ASP A 270 -12.20 10.07 17.58
CA ASP A 270 -12.95 11.29 17.25
C ASP A 270 -13.73 11.14 15.93
N CYS A 271 -13.09 10.55 14.93
CA CYS A 271 -13.69 10.28 13.63
C CYS A 271 -14.90 9.34 13.76
N LEU A 272 -14.76 8.28 14.54
CA LEU A 272 -15.84 7.31 14.76
C LEU A 272 -16.95 7.89 15.65
N LEU A 273 -16.61 8.63 16.70
CA LEU A 273 -17.58 9.25 17.62
C LEU A 273 -18.50 10.22 16.89
N ASN A 274 -17.88 11.12 16.10
CA ASN A 274 -18.57 12.23 15.46
C ASN A 274 -19.01 11.93 14.01
N GLU A 275 -18.61 10.75 13.46
CA GLU A 275 -18.81 10.35 12.06
C GLU A 275 -18.33 11.44 11.07
N THR A 276 -17.18 12.04 11.38
CA THR A 276 -16.56 13.09 10.59
C THR A 276 -15.56 12.52 9.57
N ASN A 277 -15.09 13.38 8.66
CA ASN A 277 -14.11 13.03 7.65
C ASN A 277 -14.60 11.93 6.69
N GLU A 278 -15.87 11.98 6.28
CA GLU A 278 -16.39 11.10 5.25
C GLU A 278 -15.68 11.34 3.91
N VAL A 279 -15.34 10.26 3.25
CA VAL A 279 -14.71 10.27 1.93
C VAL A 279 -15.77 10.40 0.86
N PHE A 280 -15.62 11.41 0.01
CA PHE A 280 -16.43 11.61 -1.18
C PHE A 280 -15.60 11.43 -2.43
N VAL A 281 -16.17 10.76 -3.41
CA VAL A 281 -15.61 10.60 -4.76
C VAL A 281 -16.71 11.00 -5.73
N ASP A 282 -16.36 11.83 -6.72
CA ASP A 282 -17.28 12.24 -7.77
C ASP A 282 -17.85 11.00 -8.49
N GLU A 283 -19.16 11.02 -8.80
CA GLU A 283 -19.87 9.85 -9.35
C GLU A 283 -19.32 9.39 -10.72
N GLU A 284 -18.92 10.34 -11.58
CA GLU A 284 -18.34 10.01 -12.90
C GLU A 284 -16.94 9.38 -12.70
N VAL A 285 -16.14 9.96 -11.81
CA VAL A 285 -14.82 9.45 -11.46
C VAL A 285 -14.94 8.05 -10.86
N LYS A 286 -15.90 7.84 -9.94
CA LYS A 286 -16.18 6.54 -9.32
C LYS A 286 -16.50 5.47 -10.36
N ALA A 287 -17.50 5.72 -11.21
CA ALA A 287 -17.95 4.75 -12.23
C ALA A 287 -16.85 4.35 -13.23
N MET A 288 -15.88 5.23 -13.48
CA MET A 288 -14.75 4.95 -14.37
C MET A 288 -13.62 4.22 -13.64
N ALA A 289 -13.27 4.67 -12.43
CA ALA A 289 -12.13 4.14 -11.68
C ALA A 289 -12.41 2.77 -11.05
N GLU A 290 -13.66 2.48 -10.66
CA GLU A 290 -14.08 1.20 -10.11
C GLU A 290 -13.72 0.03 -11.04
N LYS A 291 -13.86 0.20 -12.35
CA LYS A 291 -13.53 -0.82 -13.35
C LYS A 291 -12.09 -1.32 -13.24
N SER A 292 -11.14 -0.41 -13.05
CA SER A 292 -9.73 -0.77 -12.91
C SER A 292 -9.42 -1.45 -11.57
N LEU A 293 -10.15 -1.10 -10.50
CA LEU A 293 -10.05 -1.73 -9.19
C LEU A 293 -10.69 -3.14 -9.19
N ASP A 294 -11.87 -3.29 -9.76
CA ASP A 294 -12.55 -4.58 -9.87
C ASP A 294 -11.74 -5.58 -10.69
N ARG A 295 -11.20 -5.12 -11.84
CA ARG A 295 -10.31 -5.94 -12.66
C ARG A 295 -9.08 -6.43 -11.87
N MET A 296 -8.50 -5.60 -11.00
CA MET A 296 -7.45 -6.02 -10.09
C MET A 296 -7.92 -7.13 -9.16
N LEU A 297 -9.09 -6.97 -8.53
CA LEU A 297 -9.64 -7.96 -7.61
C LEU A 297 -9.99 -9.29 -8.31
N GLU A 298 -10.35 -9.26 -9.59
CA GLU A 298 -10.63 -10.44 -10.41
C GLU A 298 -9.35 -11.19 -10.79
N LEU A 299 -8.34 -10.50 -11.33
CA LEU A 299 -7.11 -11.12 -11.83
C LEU A 299 -6.10 -11.51 -10.74
N ALA A 300 -6.24 -10.93 -9.55
CA ALA A 300 -5.39 -11.29 -8.41
C ALA A 300 -5.84 -12.55 -7.65
N LYS A 301 -6.99 -13.14 -8.01
CA LYS A 301 -7.52 -14.41 -7.39
C LYS A 301 -6.62 -15.61 -7.55
#